data_64d16de9ba23bed4b4c17e0ed1967a2e
#
_entry.id   64d16de9ba23bed4b4c17e0ed1967a2e
#
_cell.length_a   1.000
_cell.length_b   1.000
_cell.length_c   1.000
_cell.angle_alpha   90.00
_cell.angle_beta   90.00
_cell.angle_gamma   90.00
#
_symmetry.space_group_name_H-M   'P 1'
#
loop_
_entity.id
_entity.type
_entity.pdbx_description
1 polymer ?
#
loop_
_entity_poly.entity_id
_entity_poly.type
_entity_poly.pdbx_seq_one_letter_code
_entity_poly.pdbx_strand_id
1 'polypeptide(L)'
;MYQNCYFDNKKQTVHIWDDEKGYFTLPYKRYAYVKDRAGTHISLYGARLRKGHRFAPDTPNLFESDVPPETRTLVDQYADSEEMSPGHRILTIDIEVEITDGFPYPEDANDKITAIAIHDSESDEYYCLVLDEKDKLSIKSKDNVIIESFTSEFDLLQRFFLKYLDWKPTIITGWNSDTFDMPYLYNRACKIVGSDIANLVSPIREVRWNKHRKRYMFAGVSCLDYLALYKLFTYTQLSSYRLDAVAEHELSEKKVEYVGTLNDLYENNIDKFVEYNIHDVRLVKRLHDKLDFIDMARGVCHVGHVPYEDVYFSSRYLEGAILVYLKNLGVVAPNKPPRVEKKDDDKFAGAYVQPPQRGKHDWVFDLDITSMYPSVIMSLNISPETKMGKIIGWDAEEFIRGDKKTYTLKSDDKEMGKLTEAELKDFLDNNKVSVSSNGVMYRSDKKGLILVGSTES
;
A
#
# COMPACT_ATOMS: atom_id res chain seq x y z
N MET A 1 -15.10 13.64 1.01
CA MET A 1 -14.37 12.33 1.08
C MET A 1 -13.27 12.35 2.13
N TYR A 2 -12.89 11.18 2.67
CA TYR A 2 -11.82 11.14 3.67
C TYR A 2 -10.46 11.53 3.08
N GLN A 3 -9.68 12.25 3.88
CA GLN A 3 -8.28 12.57 3.60
C GLN A 3 -7.32 11.75 4.46
N ASN A 4 -7.74 11.35 5.64
CA ASN A 4 -6.99 10.47 6.53
C ASN A 4 -7.94 9.75 7.49
N CYS A 5 -7.51 8.59 7.98
CA CYS A 5 -8.26 7.78 8.95
C CYS A 5 -7.29 7.11 9.92
N TYR A 6 -7.51 7.27 11.21
CA TYR A 6 -6.67 6.70 12.27
C TYR A 6 -7.51 6.09 13.38
N PHE A 7 -7.17 4.88 13.81
CA PHE A 7 -7.83 4.21 14.92
C PHE A 7 -6.99 4.30 16.21
N ASP A 8 -7.55 4.98 17.21
CA ASP A 8 -7.03 4.97 18.57
C ASP A 8 -7.56 3.75 19.33
N ASN A 9 -6.71 2.73 19.45
CA ASN A 9 -7.06 1.48 20.13
C ASN A 9 -7.29 1.68 21.64
N LYS A 10 -6.65 2.67 22.27
CA LYS A 10 -6.83 2.92 23.71
C LYS A 10 -8.19 3.52 24.01
N LYS A 11 -8.60 4.48 23.19
CA LYS A 11 -9.89 5.17 23.35
C LYS A 11 -11.03 4.49 22.59
N GLN A 12 -10.74 3.44 21.78
CA GLN A 12 -11.72 2.79 20.90
C GLN A 12 -12.44 3.81 20.01
N THR A 13 -11.68 4.73 19.41
CA THR A 13 -12.19 5.86 18.63
C THR A 13 -11.49 5.90 17.29
N VAL A 14 -12.24 6.13 16.23
CA VAL A 14 -11.69 6.40 14.90
C VAL A 14 -11.71 7.91 14.68
N HIS A 15 -10.57 8.44 14.30
CA HIS A 15 -10.36 9.82 13.90
C HIS A 15 -10.39 9.89 12.38
N ILE A 16 -11.17 10.81 11.83
CA ILE A 16 -11.33 11.01 10.39
C ILE A 16 -11.07 12.47 10.07
N TRP A 17 -10.27 12.70 9.04
CA TRP A 17 -10.12 13.99 8.38
C TRP A 17 -10.83 13.89 7.03
N ASP A 18 -11.76 14.78 6.78
CA ASP A 18 -12.64 14.79 5.61
C ASP A 18 -12.60 16.17 4.96
N ASP A 19 -12.61 16.22 3.64
CA ASP A 19 -12.48 17.45 2.87
C ASP A 19 -13.65 18.44 3.08
N GLU A 20 -14.86 17.92 3.29
CA GLU A 20 -16.06 18.75 3.50
C GLU A 20 -16.39 18.94 4.98
N LYS A 21 -16.32 17.83 5.76
CA LYS A 21 -16.73 17.82 7.19
C LYS A 21 -15.62 18.26 8.12
N GLY A 22 -14.38 18.37 7.62
CA GLY A 22 -13.19 18.60 8.44
C GLY A 22 -12.87 17.42 9.36
N TYR A 23 -12.23 17.70 10.49
CA TYR A 23 -11.87 16.69 11.47
C TYR A 23 -13.05 16.34 12.38
N PHE A 24 -13.32 15.03 12.52
CA PHE A 24 -14.30 14.49 13.47
C PHE A 24 -13.89 13.10 13.97
N THR A 25 -14.59 12.63 15.00
CA THR A 25 -14.34 11.32 15.60
C THR A 25 -15.60 10.48 15.69
N LEU A 26 -15.42 9.16 15.55
CA LEU A 26 -16.47 8.18 15.71
C LEU A 26 -16.09 7.14 16.76
N PRO A 27 -16.97 6.78 17.71
CA PRO A 27 -16.73 5.65 18.58
C PRO A 27 -16.69 4.36 17.76
N TYR A 28 -15.61 3.59 17.86
CA TYR A 28 -15.50 2.33 17.14
C TYR A 28 -16.27 1.23 17.85
N LYS A 29 -17.28 0.72 17.19
CA LYS A 29 -18.06 -0.43 17.65
C LYS A 29 -17.76 -1.63 16.75
N ARG A 30 -16.76 -2.43 17.15
CA ARG A 30 -16.46 -3.68 16.43
C ARG A 30 -17.72 -4.52 16.25
N TYR A 31 -17.90 -5.07 15.07
CA TYR A 31 -18.92 -6.04 14.78
C TYR A 31 -18.37 -7.17 13.89
N ALA A 32 -19.08 -8.27 13.87
CA ALA A 32 -18.85 -9.41 13.00
C ALA A 32 -20.17 -10.14 12.76
N TYR A 33 -20.12 -11.21 12.01
CA TYR A 33 -21.32 -12.00 11.73
C TYR A 33 -21.09 -13.46 12.12
N VAL A 34 -22.16 -14.13 12.50
CA VAL A 34 -22.18 -15.55 12.88
C VAL A 34 -23.32 -16.27 12.17
N LYS A 35 -23.15 -17.55 11.85
CA LYS A 35 -24.22 -18.35 11.24
C LYS A 35 -25.45 -18.40 12.17
N ASP A 36 -26.60 -18.03 11.63
CA ASP A 36 -27.86 -18.04 12.35
C ASP A 36 -29.02 -18.24 11.35
N ARG A 37 -29.86 -19.24 11.56
CA ARG A 37 -30.98 -19.55 10.65
C ARG A 37 -32.01 -18.42 10.54
N ALA A 38 -32.16 -17.62 11.59
CA ALA A 38 -32.99 -16.43 11.64
C ALA A 38 -32.29 -15.14 11.20
N GLY A 39 -31.02 -15.24 10.81
CA GLY A 39 -30.21 -14.09 10.39
C GLY A 39 -30.73 -13.43 9.12
N THR A 40 -30.55 -12.12 9.04
CA THR A 40 -31.00 -11.27 7.93
C THR A 40 -29.93 -11.03 6.85
N HIS A 41 -28.68 -11.36 7.13
CA HIS A 41 -27.56 -11.22 6.21
C HIS A 41 -27.24 -12.56 5.55
N ILE A 42 -26.59 -12.53 4.39
CA ILE A 42 -26.23 -13.73 3.62
C ILE A 42 -24.71 -13.73 3.44
N SER A 43 -24.06 -14.86 3.72
CA SER A 43 -22.63 -15.03 3.42
C SER A 43 -22.39 -15.26 1.94
N LEU A 44 -21.14 -15.05 1.50
CA LEU A 44 -20.70 -15.36 0.14
C LEU A 44 -21.08 -16.79 -0.32
N TYR A 45 -21.19 -17.72 0.63
CA TYR A 45 -21.55 -19.12 0.40
C TYR A 45 -23.06 -19.43 0.61
N GLY A 46 -23.90 -18.39 0.74
CA GLY A 46 -25.36 -18.53 0.86
C GLY A 46 -25.87 -18.87 2.27
N ALA A 47 -25.02 -18.93 3.28
CA ALA A 47 -25.47 -19.16 4.66
C ALA A 47 -26.09 -17.90 5.26
N ARG A 48 -27.21 -18.05 6.01
CA ARG A 48 -27.79 -16.95 6.77
C ARG A 48 -26.94 -16.58 7.97
N LEU A 49 -26.79 -15.28 8.21
CA LEU A 49 -25.92 -14.71 9.22
C LEU A 49 -26.65 -13.65 10.04
N ARG A 50 -26.27 -13.58 11.33
CA ARG A 50 -26.69 -12.54 12.26
C ARG A 50 -25.50 -11.64 12.60
N LYS A 51 -25.68 -10.34 12.49
CA LYS A 51 -24.71 -9.32 12.94
C LYS A 51 -24.67 -9.24 14.46
N GLY A 52 -23.49 -9.13 15.04
CA GLY A 52 -23.31 -8.97 16.48
C GLY A 52 -22.09 -8.14 16.82
N HIS A 53 -22.10 -7.53 18.01
CA HIS A 53 -21.03 -6.66 18.51
C HIS A 53 -20.16 -7.30 19.59
N ARG A 54 -20.61 -8.42 20.16
CA ARG A 54 -19.90 -9.15 21.21
C ARG A 54 -19.92 -10.64 20.89
N PHE A 55 -18.75 -11.24 20.86
CA PHE A 55 -18.57 -12.66 20.64
C PHE A 55 -17.56 -13.18 21.67
N ALA A 56 -17.72 -14.41 22.12
CA ALA A 56 -16.69 -15.07 22.92
C ALA A 56 -15.41 -15.22 22.08
N PRO A 57 -14.21 -15.16 22.70
CA PRO A 57 -12.94 -15.24 21.98
C PRO A 57 -12.79 -16.47 21.09
N ASP A 58 -13.40 -17.58 21.48
CA ASP A 58 -13.40 -18.88 20.84
C ASP A 58 -14.62 -19.13 19.93
N THR A 59 -15.45 -18.09 19.66
CA THR A 59 -16.59 -18.25 18.76
C THR A 59 -16.13 -18.71 17.37
N PRO A 60 -16.48 -19.93 16.94
CA PRO A 60 -16.02 -20.44 15.66
C PRO A 60 -16.78 -19.81 14.50
N ASN A 61 -16.14 -19.82 13.33
CA ASN A 61 -16.78 -19.44 12.07
C ASN A 61 -17.42 -18.03 12.06
N LEU A 62 -16.70 -17.05 12.62
CA LEU A 62 -17.04 -15.65 12.45
C LEU A 62 -16.75 -15.20 11.01
N PHE A 63 -17.50 -14.22 10.53
CA PHE A 63 -17.34 -13.58 9.24
C PHE A 63 -17.01 -12.11 9.45
N GLU A 64 -16.09 -11.58 8.63
CA GLU A 64 -15.60 -10.20 8.68
C GLU A 64 -15.12 -9.74 10.07
N SER A 65 -14.67 -10.65 10.93
CA SER A 65 -14.17 -10.31 12.26
C SER A 65 -12.71 -9.83 12.27
N ASP A 66 -12.00 -10.01 11.15
CA ASP A 66 -10.58 -9.70 10.96
C ASP A 66 -10.33 -8.43 10.12
N VAL A 67 -11.40 -7.73 9.75
CA VAL A 67 -11.29 -6.46 9.01
C VAL A 67 -10.70 -5.38 9.91
N PRO A 68 -9.66 -4.65 9.46
CA PRO A 68 -9.06 -3.56 10.22
C PRO A 68 -10.08 -2.46 10.57
N PRO A 69 -9.98 -1.84 11.76
CA PRO A 69 -10.92 -0.80 12.18
C PRO A 69 -11.03 0.39 11.22
N GLU A 70 -9.91 0.84 10.67
CA GLU A 70 -9.85 1.92 9.69
C GLU A 70 -10.62 1.54 8.42
N THR A 71 -10.27 0.41 7.79
CA THR A 71 -10.96 -0.10 6.60
C THR A 71 -12.44 -0.32 6.85
N ARG A 72 -12.80 -0.94 8.01
CA ARG A 72 -14.20 -1.14 8.39
C ARG A 72 -14.95 0.18 8.44
N THR A 73 -14.37 1.20 9.07
CA THR A 73 -15.01 2.52 9.21
C THR A 73 -15.12 3.21 7.86
N LEU A 74 -14.09 3.16 7.02
CA LEU A 74 -14.11 3.77 5.69
C LEU A 74 -15.15 3.10 4.79
N VAL A 75 -15.22 1.76 4.77
CA VAL A 75 -16.28 1.02 4.06
C VAL A 75 -17.68 1.35 4.59
N ASP A 76 -17.85 1.51 5.90
CA ASP A 76 -19.17 1.82 6.47
C ASP A 76 -19.62 3.25 6.18
N GLN A 77 -18.69 4.22 6.09
CA GLN A 77 -19.00 5.64 5.94
C GLN A 77 -18.95 6.16 4.50
N TYR A 78 -18.15 5.54 3.62
CA TYR A 78 -17.82 6.10 2.31
C TYR A 78 -18.06 5.14 1.12
N ALA A 79 -18.69 3.98 1.34
CA ALA A 79 -18.92 2.98 0.28
C ALA A 79 -19.70 3.50 -0.94
N ASP A 80 -20.38 4.63 -0.81
CA ASP A 80 -21.22 5.20 -1.89
C ASP A 80 -20.44 6.03 -2.90
N SER A 81 -19.14 6.27 -2.69
CA SER A 81 -18.27 7.04 -3.59
C SER A 81 -16.82 6.55 -3.56
N GLU A 82 -16.20 6.54 -4.74
CA GLU A 82 -14.77 6.26 -4.94
C GLU A 82 -14.00 7.54 -5.35
N GLU A 83 -14.65 8.69 -5.34
CA GLU A 83 -14.03 9.96 -5.70
C GLU A 83 -12.88 10.31 -4.75
N MET A 84 -11.82 10.86 -5.31
CA MET A 84 -10.67 11.33 -4.51
C MET A 84 -11.01 12.63 -3.78
N SER A 85 -10.60 12.72 -2.51
CA SER A 85 -10.72 13.97 -1.76
C SER A 85 -9.82 15.06 -2.35
N PRO A 86 -10.29 16.28 -2.59
CA PRO A 86 -9.46 17.42 -2.96
C PRO A 86 -8.75 18.04 -1.74
N GLY A 87 -7.94 19.07 -2.00
CA GLY A 87 -7.43 19.97 -0.96
C GLY A 87 -6.30 19.39 -0.11
N HIS A 88 -5.49 18.50 -0.66
CA HIS A 88 -4.28 18.03 0.02
C HIS A 88 -3.15 19.06 -0.06
N ARG A 89 -2.53 19.32 1.10
CA ARG A 89 -1.25 20.03 1.17
C ARG A 89 -0.14 19.02 1.34
N ILE A 90 0.74 18.96 0.34
CA ILE A 90 1.84 18.00 0.27
C ILE A 90 3.13 18.75 0.62
N LEU A 91 3.85 18.25 1.62
CA LEU A 91 5.23 18.67 1.88
C LEU A 91 6.19 17.62 1.32
N THR A 92 7.06 18.05 0.41
CA THR A 92 8.23 17.26 0.00
C THR A 92 9.39 17.63 0.90
N ILE A 93 9.97 16.67 1.60
CA ILE A 93 11.02 16.91 2.61
C ILE A 93 12.29 16.13 2.27
N ASP A 94 13.44 16.72 2.59
CA ASP A 94 14.74 16.10 2.57
C ASP A 94 15.58 16.69 3.72
N ILE A 95 16.28 15.85 4.49
CA ILE A 95 17.13 16.30 5.58
C ILE A 95 18.59 15.93 5.34
N GLU A 96 19.48 16.80 5.78
CA GLU A 96 20.91 16.52 5.83
C GLU A 96 21.38 16.39 7.25
N VAL A 97 22.24 15.43 7.49
CA VAL A 97 22.72 15.06 8.82
C VAL A 97 24.24 15.08 8.81
N GLU A 98 24.83 15.64 9.87
CA GLU A 98 26.26 15.51 10.13
C GLU A 98 26.64 14.03 10.29
N ILE A 99 27.77 13.60 9.73
CA ILE A 99 28.25 12.23 9.86
C ILE A 99 29.54 12.29 10.68
N THR A 100 29.45 11.91 11.96
CA THR A 100 30.61 11.92 12.86
C THR A 100 31.27 10.56 12.96
N ASP A 101 30.51 9.47 12.97
CA ASP A 101 31.05 8.11 13.07
C ASP A 101 30.11 7.09 12.35
N GLY A 102 30.49 6.73 11.13
CA GLY A 102 29.76 5.73 10.34
C GLY A 102 28.43 6.23 9.78
N PHE A 103 27.47 5.32 9.60
CA PHE A 103 26.14 5.65 9.08
C PHE A 103 25.26 6.23 10.19
N PRO A 104 24.58 7.38 9.96
CA PRO A 104 23.69 7.98 10.94
C PRO A 104 22.37 7.21 11.05
N TYR A 105 22.28 6.23 11.94
CA TYR A 105 21.08 5.41 12.10
C TYR A 105 19.91 6.24 12.66
N PRO A 106 18.73 6.21 12.01
CA PRO A 106 17.54 6.94 12.46
C PRO A 106 17.07 6.57 13.88
N GLU A 107 17.25 5.31 14.28
CA GLU A 107 16.87 4.83 15.61
C GLU A 107 17.69 5.52 16.71
N ASP A 108 18.95 5.78 16.42
CA ASP A 108 19.86 6.44 17.36
C ASP A 108 19.82 7.96 17.24
N ALA A 109 19.66 8.51 16.03
CA ALA A 109 19.62 9.94 15.73
C ALA A 109 20.60 10.77 16.57
N ASN A 110 21.89 10.37 16.57
CA ASN A 110 22.91 10.96 17.44
C ASN A 110 23.55 12.23 16.86
N ASP A 111 23.67 12.28 15.55
CA ASP A 111 24.29 13.40 14.84
C ASP A 111 23.31 14.55 14.62
N LYS A 112 23.83 15.76 14.44
CA LYS A 112 23.02 16.96 14.23
C LYS A 112 22.34 16.95 12.87
N ILE A 113 21.12 17.44 12.81
CA ILE A 113 20.48 17.82 11.55
C ILE A 113 21.10 19.15 11.13
N THR A 114 21.75 19.16 9.97
CA THR A 114 22.46 20.33 9.44
C THR A 114 21.63 21.14 8.47
N ALA A 115 20.65 20.50 7.77
CA ALA A 115 19.67 21.20 6.95
C ALA A 115 18.36 20.42 6.89
N ILE A 116 17.26 21.16 6.68
CA ILE A 116 15.93 20.64 6.35
C ILE A 116 15.44 21.44 5.16
N ALA A 117 15.35 20.79 3.98
CA ALA A 117 14.72 21.37 2.80
C ALA A 117 13.29 20.87 2.65
N ILE A 118 12.39 21.76 2.28
CA ILE A 118 10.95 21.47 2.14
C ILE A 118 10.43 22.22 0.90
N HIS A 119 9.58 21.54 0.13
CA HIS A 119 8.70 22.19 -0.83
C HIS A 119 7.26 22.09 -0.31
N ASP A 120 6.56 23.21 -0.33
CA ASP A 120 5.14 23.31 0.03
C ASP A 120 4.29 23.40 -1.24
N SER A 121 3.41 22.44 -1.45
CA SER A 121 2.59 22.36 -2.66
C SER A 121 1.52 23.47 -2.76
N GLU A 122 1.14 24.11 -1.65
CA GLU A 122 0.10 25.14 -1.64
C GLU A 122 0.65 26.50 -2.06
N SER A 123 1.82 26.89 -1.53
CA SER A 123 2.48 28.14 -1.90
C SER A 123 3.44 28.01 -3.08
N ASP A 124 3.79 26.80 -3.49
CA ASP A 124 4.86 26.45 -4.46
C ASP A 124 6.21 27.09 -4.08
N GLU A 125 6.49 27.14 -2.76
CA GLU A 125 7.72 27.69 -2.19
C GLU A 125 8.64 26.56 -1.70
N TYR A 126 9.94 26.81 -1.81
CA TYR A 126 10.99 25.98 -1.25
C TYR A 126 11.54 26.65 0.00
N TYR A 127 11.64 25.92 1.08
CA TYR A 127 12.25 26.36 2.33
C TYR A 127 13.50 25.54 2.58
N CYS A 128 14.58 26.18 3.04
CA CYS A 128 15.73 25.52 3.59
C CYS A 128 16.08 26.14 4.94
N LEU A 129 15.95 25.34 5.99
CA LEU A 129 16.39 25.69 7.33
C LEU A 129 17.78 25.09 7.51
N VAL A 130 18.81 25.88 7.69
CA VAL A 130 20.20 25.43 7.73
C VAL A 130 20.88 25.80 9.05
N LEU A 131 21.60 24.83 9.62
CA LEU A 131 22.46 25.07 10.79
C LEU A 131 23.77 25.72 10.32
N ASP A 132 24.00 26.96 10.71
CA ASP A 132 25.21 27.72 10.38
C ASP A 132 25.87 28.26 11.65
N GLU A 133 26.50 27.37 12.41
CA GLU A 133 27.15 27.70 13.68
C GLU A 133 28.32 28.69 13.52
N LYS A 134 28.84 28.88 12.30
CA LYS A 134 30.03 29.69 11.99
C LYS A 134 29.71 30.96 11.21
N ASP A 135 28.43 31.27 10.97
CA ASP A 135 27.97 32.45 10.22
C ASP A 135 28.65 32.60 8.84
N LYS A 136 28.69 31.48 8.09
CA LYS A 136 29.35 31.42 6.79
C LYS A 136 28.39 31.58 5.60
N LEU A 137 27.09 31.46 5.83
CA LEU A 137 26.07 31.50 4.77
C LEU A 137 26.01 32.85 4.14
N SER A 138 26.20 32.91 2.82
CA SER A 138 26.16 34.18 2.05
C SER A 138 24.96 34.26 1.10
N ILE A 139 24.41 33.11 0.66
CA ILE A 139 23.22 33.12 -0.20
C ILE A 139 21.99 33.56 0.58
N LYS A 140 21.09 34.27 -0.14
CA LYS A 140 19.87 34.82 0.44
C LYS A 140 18.64 34.25 -0.26
N SER A 141 17.52 34.31 0.44
CA SER A 141 16.22 33.98 -0.14
C SER A 141 15.99 34.78 -1.45
N LYS A 142 15.53 34.06 -2.46
CA LYS A 142 15.28 34.62 -3.78
C LYS A 142 14.15 33.88 -4.48
N ASP A 143 13.31 34.60 -5.19
CA ASP A 143 12.14 34.10 -5.92
C ASP A 143 11.24 33.29 -4.96
N ASN A 144 10.96 32.04 -5.27
CA ASN A 144 10.18 31.12 -4.42
C ASN A 144 11.06 30.26 -3.48
N VAL A 145 12.30 30.64 -3.22
CA VAL A 145 13.22 29.96 -2.30
C VAL A 145 13.46 30.82 -1.07
N ILE A 146 13.11 30.28 0.08
CA ILE A 146 13.28 30.93 1.39
C ILE A 146 14.35 30.17 2.17
N ILE A 147 15.39 30.86 2.58
CA ILE A 147 16.52 30.29 3.33
C ILE A 147 16.58 31.00 4.69
N GLU A 148 16.57 30.22 5.76
CA GLU A 148 16.74 30.68 7.13
C GLU A 148 17.91 29.94 7.78
N SER A 149 18.90 30.70 8.32
CA SER A 149 20.05 30.14 9.03
C SER A 149 19.91 30.24 10.55
N PHE A 150 20.45 29.26 11.24
CA PHE A 150 20.39 29.13 12.69
C PHE A 150 21.77 28.78 13.24
N THR A 151 22.15 29.36 14.38
CA THR A 151 23.40 29.03 15.07
C THR A 151 23.25 27.86 16.03
N SER A 152 22.05 27.36 16.23
CA SER A 152 21.73 26.26 17.12
C SER A 152 20.72 25.31 16.46
N GLU A 153 20.96 23.99 16.59
CA GLU A 153 20.02 22.97 16.12
C GLU A 153 18.67 23.05 16.83
N PHE A 154 18.67 23.47 18.11
CA PHE A 154 17.44 23.69 18.86
C PHE A 154 16.54 24.70 18.18
N ASP A 155 17.07 25.85 17.79
CA ASP A 155 16.32 26.92 17.14
C ASP A 155 15.86 26.52 15.73
N LEU A 156 16.69 25.79 14.99
CA LEU A 156 16.35 25.21 13.69
C LEU A 156 15.14 24.29 13.80
N LEU A 157 15.18 23.31 14.70
CA LEU A 157 14.09 22.37 14.91
C LEU A 157 12.84 23.07 15.45
N GLN A 158 12.98 24.01 16.39
CA GLN A 158 11.85 24.80 16.88
C GLN A 158 11.17 25.58 15.73
N ARG A 159 11.98 26.20 14.86
CA ARG A 159 11.46 26.91 13.68
C ARG A 159 10.75 25.98 12.71
N PHE A 160 11.29 24.78 12.47
CA PHE A 160 10.64 23.78 11.65
C PHE A 160 9.24 23.45 12.18
N PHE A 161 9.09 23.14 13.46
CA PHE A 161 7.78 22.81 14.04
C PHE A 161 6.81 24.01 14.04
N LEU A 162 7.26 25.23 14.21
CA LEU A 162 6.42 26.42 14.08
C LEU A 162 5.88 26.54 12.64
N LYS A 163 6.74 26.39 11.64
CA LYS A 163 6.31 26.38 10.23
C LYS A 163 5.39 25.20 9.92
N TYR A 164 5.69 24.02 10.45
CA TYR A 164 4.88 22.83 10.27
C TYR A 164 3.43 23.03 10.76
N LEU A 165 3.26 23.71 11.90
CA LEU A 165 1.95 24.07 12.42
C LEU A 165 1.19 25.08 11.53
N ASP A 166 1.91 25.96 10.82
CA ASP A 166 1.31 26.90 9.86
C ASP A 166 0.93 26.16 8.56
N TRP A 167 1.79 25.27 8.07
CA TRP A 167 1.54 24.50 6.85
C TRP A 167 0.40 23.49 7.01
N LYS A 168 0.30 22.81 8.15
CA LYS A 168 -0.72 21.76 8.39
C LYS A 168 -0.81 20.74 7.26
N PRO A 169 0.29 20.08 6.91
CA PRO A 169 0.27 19.13 5.78
C PRO A 169 -0.68 17.98 6.05
N THR A 170 -1.25 17.46 4.98
CA THR A 170 -2.03 16.22 4.99
C THR A 170 -1.21 15.05 4.46
N ILE A 171 -0.21 15.34 3.63
CA ILE A 171 0.71 14.35 3.05
C ILE A 171 2.14 14.87 3.20
N ILE A 172 3.05 13.97 3.58
CA ILE A 172 4.50 14.18 3.55
C ILE A 172 5.09 13.15 2.58
N THR A 173 6.00 13.61 1.74
CA THR A 173 6.76 12.78 0.81
C THR A 173 8.23 13.17 0.78
N GLY A 174 9.06 12.34 0.21
CA GLY A 174 10.49 12.54 0.02
C GLY A 174 11.11 11.28 -0.59
N TRP A 175 12.40 11.31 -0.85
CA TRP A 175 13.12 10.16 -1.42
C TRP A 175 13.69 9.27 -0.33
N ASN A 176 13.09 8.09 -0.10
CA ASN A 176 13.41 7.21 1.02
C ASN A 176 13.02 7.76 2.40
N SER A 177 12.11 8.71 2.42
CA SER A 177 11.76 9.50 3.61
C SER A 177 11.11 8.69 4.74
N ASP A 178 10.41 7.60 4.43
CA ASP A 178 9.78 6.73 5.44
C ASP A 178 10.82 5.93 6.26
N THR A 179 11.99 5.67 5.68
CA THR A 179 13.02 4.84 6.33
C THR A 179 14.17 5.66 6.90
N PHE A 180 14.38 6.90 6.45
CA PHE A 180 15.45 7.76 6.92
C PHE A 180 14.96 9.11 7.45
N ASP A 181 14.49 10.00 6.60
CA ASP A 181 14.23 11.41 6.96
C ASP A 181 13.24 11.55 8.11
N MET A 182 12.05 10.98 7.97
CA MET A 182 11.00 11.14 8.97
C MET A 182 11.32 10.46 10.31
N PRO A 183 11.85 9.23 10.35
CA PRO A 183 12.32 8.62 11.59
C PRO A 183 13.47 9.40 12.24
N TYR A 184 14.44 9.85 11.46
CA TYR A 184 15.57 10.62 11.97
C TYR A 184 15.13 11.94 12.58
N LEU A 185 14.38 12.73 11.82
CA LEU A 185 13.84 14.02 12.24
C LEU A 185 13.02 13.89 13.54
N TYR A 186 12.10 12.91 13.59
CA TYR A 186 11.28 12.69 14.78
C TYR A 186 12.12 12.29 15.99
N ASN A 187 13.00 11.31 15.86
CA ASN A 187 13.84 10.84 16.98
C ASN A 187 14.83 11.92 17.44
N ARG A 188 15.42 12.67 16.51
CA ARG A 188 16.30 13.79 16.84
C ARG A 188 15.54 14.91 17.53
N ALA A 189 14.36 15.27 17.02
CA ALA A 189 13.52 16.27 17.66
C ALA A 189 13.12 15.86 19.09
N CYS A 190 12.77 14.60 19.33
CA CYS A 190 12.49 14.11 20.68
C CYS A 190 13.66 14.35 21.64
N LYS A 191 14.91 14.23 21.16
CA LYS A 191 16.12 14.46 21.99
C LYS A 191 16.41 15.94 22.23
N ILE A 192 16.22 16.78 21.22
CA ILE A 192 16.69 18.18 21.24
C ILE A 192 15.60 19.13 21.77
N VAL A 193 14.37 19.02 21.23
CA VAL A 193 13.26 19.93 21.59
C VAL A 193 12.20 19.26 22.46
N GLY A 194 12.31 17.96 22.68
CA GLY A 194 11.39 17.16 23.51
C GLY A 194 10.23 16.55 22.74
N SER A 195 9.68 15.45 23.27
CA SER A 195 8.63 14.67 22.64
C SER A 195 7.32 15.45 22.43
N ASP A 196 7.00 16.40 23.31
CA ASP A 196 5.78 17.22 23.20
C ASP A 196 5.79 18.10 21.94
N ILE A 197 6.97 18.61 21.58
CA ILE A 197 7.17 19.38 20.35
C ILE A 197 7.26 18.43 19.15
N ALA A 198 8.04 17.35 19.26
CA ALA A 198 8.17 16.38 18.18
C ALA A 198 6.80 15.78 17.77
N ASN A 199 5.89 15.57 18.71
CA ASN A 199 4.53 15.06 18.43
C ASN A 199 3.64 16.04 17.64
N LEU A 200 4.05 17.30 17.47
CA LEU A 200 3.34 18.28 16.61
C LEU A 200 3.33 17.87 15.12
N VAL A 201 4.13 16.89 14.71
CA VAL A 201 4.00 16.26 13.37
C VAL A 201 2.62 15.62 13.15
N SER A 202 1.89 15.32 14.22
CA SER A 202 0.50 14.86 14.16
C SER A 202 -0.45 15.95 14.67
N PRO A 203 -1.52 16.31 13.94
CA PRO A 203 -2.49 17.31 14.39
C PRO A 203 -3.19 16.97 15.71
N ILE A 204 -3.19 15.68 16.08
CA ILE A 204 -3.73 15.19 17.37
C ILE A 204 -2.63 14.71 18.33
N ARG A 205 -1.34 14.94 17.98
CA ARG A 205 -0.15 14.59 18.74
C ARG A 205 0.01 13.09 19.01
N GLU A 206 -0.57 12.26 18.18
CA GLU A 206 -0.46 10.80 18.25
C GLU A 206 0.54 10.29 17.22
N VAL A 207 1.66 9.77 17.70
CA VAL A 207 2.74 9.18 16.90
C VAL A 207 2.96 7.75 17.37
N ARG A 208 3.01 6.82 16.43
CA ARG A 208 3.15 5.40 16.71
C ARG A 208 4.21 4.75 15.84
N TRP A 209 5.17 4.06 16.45
CA TRP A 209 6.07 3.19 15.72
C TRP A 209 5.36 1.90 15.28
N ASN A 210 5.32 1.63 13.99
CA ASN A 210 4.80 0.40 13.44
C ASN A 210 5.93 -0.62 13.26
N LYS A 211 6.02 -1.61 14.16
CA LYS A 211 7.07 -2.64 14.15
C LYS A 211 7.09 -3.50 12.87
N HIS A 212 5.92 -3.75 12.27
CA HIS A 212 5.82 -4.56 11.06
C HIS A 212 6.26 -3.80 9.81
N ARG A 213 5.95 -2.51 9.78
CA ARG A 213 6.29 -1.62 8.65
C ARG A 213 7.66 -0.94 8.85
N LYS A 214 8.22 -1.02 10.05
CA LYS A 214 9.48 -0.36 10.47
C LYS A 214 9.49 1.14 10.16
N ARG A 215 8.38 1.83 10.45
CA ARG A 215 8.23 3.27 10.24
C ARG A 215 7.30 3.90 11.26
N TYR A 216 7.39 5.19 11.40
CA TYR A 216 6.44 5.96 12.19
C TYR A 216 5.12 6.15 11.42
N MET A 217 4.03 6.21 12.18
CA MET A 217 2.69 6.56 11.71
C MET A 217 2.29 7.83 12.47
N PHE A 218 2.03 8.90 11.74
CA PHE A 218 1.61 10.19 12.27
C PHE A 218 0.11 10.32 12.06
N ALA A 219 -0.68 10.21 13.14
CA ALA A 219 -2.15 10.27 12.99
C ALA A 219 -2.60 11.59 12.36
N GLY A 220 -3.32 11.53 11.26
CA GLY A 220 -3.81 12.68 10.51
C GLY A 220 -2.88 13.20 9.40
N VAL A 221 -1.69 12.60 9.24
CA VAL A 221 -0.75 12.94 8.16
C VAL A 221 -0.28 11.65 7.51
N SER A 222 -0.45 11.54 6.20
CA SER A 222 -0.01 10.36 5.44
C SER A 222 1.42 10.53 4.95
N CYS A 223 2.30 9.59 5.32
CA CYS A 223 3.65 9.53 4.77
C CYS A 223 3.66 8.62 3.54
N LEU A 224 3.94 9.20 2.39
CA LEU A 224 4.00 8.52 1.09
C LEU A 224 5.40 8.69 0.49
N ASP A 225 6.29 7.76 0.82
CA ASP A 225 7.67 7.74 0.32
C ASP A 225 7.72 7.61 -1.20
N TYR A 226 8.29 8.62 -1.87
CA TYR A 226 8.28 8.66 -3.33
C TYR A 226 9.14 7.58 -3.99
N LEU A 227 10.23 7.15 -3.35
CA LEU A 227 11.01 6.00 -3.82
C LEU A 227 10.19 4.71 -3.79
N ALA A 228 9.42 4.51 -2.72
CA ALA A 228 8.56 3.33 -2.59
C ALA A 228 7.41 3.37 -3.60
N LEU A 229 6.79 4.53 -3.84
CA LEU A 229 5.79 4.73 -4.90
C LEU A 229 6.38 4.50 -6.29
N TYR A 230 7.58 5.03 -6.55
CA TYR A 230 8.27 4.82 -7.83
C TYR A 230 8.47 3.32 -8.12
N LYS A 231 8.96 2.57 -7.13
CA LYS A 231 9.12 1.11 -7.26
C LYS A 231 7.80 0.36 -7.39
N LEU A 232 6.72 0.88 -6.83
CA LEU A 232 5.39 0.26 -6.88
C LEU A 232 4.74 0.42 -8.25
N PHE A 233 4.84 1.62 -8.85
CA PHE A 233 4.11 1.96 -10.07
C PHE A 233 4.94 1.89 -11.35
N THR A 234 6.26 1.63 -11.26
CA THR A 234 7.10 1.44 -12.44
C THR A 234 7.46 -0.03 -12.65
N TYR A 235 7.36 -0.49 -13.89
CA TYR A 235 7.72 -1.86 -14.27
C TYR A 235 9.19 -1.97 -14.71
N THR A 236 9.80 -0.86 -15.09
CA THR A 236 11.19 -0.83 -15.56
C THR A 236 12.14 -1.01 -14.39
N GLN A 237 12.98 -2.05 -14.47
CA GLN A 237 14.04 -2.24 -13.50
C GLN A 237 15.25 -1.37 -13.86
N LEU A 238 15.63 -0.47 -12.95
CA LEU A 238 16.81 0.36 -13.07
C LEU A 238 18.00 -0.32 -12.38
N SER A 239 19.21 -0.02 -12.86
CA SER A 239 20.46 -0.48 -12.23
C SER A 239 20.68 0.16 -10.85
N SER A 240 20.12 1.35 -10.62
CA SER A 240 20.15 2.09 -9.36
C SER A 240 18.85 2.83 -9.13
N TYR A 241 18.42 2.86 -7.87
CA TYR A 241 17.25 3.63 -7.41
C TYR A 241 17.66 4.83 -6.55
N ARG A 242 18.88 5.31 -6.69
CA ARG A 242 19.29 6.59 -6.09
C ARG A 242 18.58 7.72 -6.81
N LEU A 243 18.31 8.81 -6.10
CA LEU A 243 17.54 9.94 -6.64
C LEU A 243 18.17 10.50 -7.94
N ASP A 244 19.51 10.59 -7.98
CA ASP A 244 20.26 11.04 -9.17
C ASP A 244 20.03 10.14 -10.40
N ALA A 245 20.07 8.82 -10.20
CA ALA A 245 19.89 7.85 -11.28
C ALA A 245 18.45 7.87 -11.82
N VAL A 246 17.45 7.98 -10.93
CA VAL A 246 16.05 8.06 -11.33
C VAL A 246 15.75 9.41 -11.98
N ALA A 247 16.28 10.52 -11.46
CA ALA A 247 16.11 11.83 -12.05
C ALA A 247 16.77 11.93 -13.45
N GLU A 248 17.94 11.32 -13.64
CA GLU A 248 18.58 11.26 -14.97
C GLU A 248 17.71 10.44 -15.95
N HIS A 249 17.18 9.31 -15.50
CA HIS A 249 16.30 8.46 -16.32
C HIS A 249 14.99 9.15 -16.70
N GLU A 250 14.32 9.73 -15.71
CA GLU A 250 12.97 10.29 -15.90
C GLU A 250 12.97 11.73 -16.41
N LEU A 251 13.87 12.56 -15.92
CA LEU A 251 13.88 14.00 -16.17
C LEU A 251 15.02 14.46 -17.09
N SER A 252 15.97 13.59 -17.38
CA SER A 252 17.26 13.93 -18.04
C SER A 252 18.06 14.98 -17.26
N GLU A 253 17.93 14.98 -15.93
CA GLU A 253 18.60 15.89 -15.01
C GLU A 253 19.55 15.15 -14.08
N LYS A 254 20.65 15.81 -13.74
CA LYS A 254 21.67 15.30 -12.82
C LYS A 254 21.64 16.09 -11.51
N LYS A 255 22.09 15.43 -10.44
CA LYS A 255 22.37 16.10 -9.17
C LYS A 255 23.46 17.17 -9.31
N VAL A 256 23.48 18.09 -8.35
CA VAL A 256 24.56 19.06 -8.19
C VAL A 256 25.86 18.32 -7.89
N GLU A 257 26.86 18.42 -8.79
CA GLU A 257 28.15 17.80 -8.58
C GLU A 257 28.97 18.56 -7.52
N TYR A 258 29.57 17.85 -6.60
CA TYR A 258 30.51 18.38 -5.61
C TYR A 258 31.66 17.43 -5.38
N VAL A 259 32.76 17.94 -4.81
CA VAL A 259 33.97 17.18 -4.53
C VAL A 259 34.07 16.90 -3.03
N GLY A 260 34.39 15.68 -2.66
CA GLY A 260 34.50 15.24 -1.27
C GLY A 260 33.22 14.63 -0.71
N THR A 261 33.07 14.67 0.59
CA THR A 261 31.88 14.21 1.31
C THR A 261 30.86 15.34 1.51
N LEU A 262 29.66 15.00 1.91
CA LEU A 262 28.64 16.00 2.27
C LEU A 262 29.04 16.85 3.47
N ASN A 263 29.76 16.27 4.43
CA ASN A 263 30.38 17.01 5.54
C ASN A 263 31.41 18.01 5.04
N ASP A 264 32.26 17.62 4.08
CA ASP A 264 33.22 18.54 3.47
C ASP A 264 32.52 19.71 2.78
N LEU A 265 31.40 19.43 2.13
CA LEU A 265 30.59 20.46 1.46
C LEU A 265 29.99 21.42 2.49
N TYR A 266 29.39 20.91 3.56
CA TYR A 266 28.84 21.69 4.66
C TYR A 266 29.90 22.58 5.34
N GLU A 267 31.06 22.02 5.63
CA GLU A 267 32.13 22.76 6.30
C GLU A 267 32.82 23.79 5.42
N ASN A 268 32.98 23.53 4.13
CA ASN A 268 33.79 24.36 3.24
C ASN A 268 32.99 25.23 2.29
N ASN A 269 31.73 24.87 1.98
CA ASN A 269 30.88 25.63 1.06
C ASN A 269 29.39 25.42 1.40
N ILE A 270 28.96 26.06 2.49
CA ILE A 270 27.59 25.95 3.00
C ILE A 270 26.55 26.49 1.99
N ASP A 271 26.89 27.48 1.18
CA ASP A 271 26.01 28.00 0.13
C ASP A 271 25.66 26.88 -0.88
N LYS A 272 26.66 26.18 -1.37
CA LYS A 272 26.45 25.06 -2.28
C LYS A 272 25.78 23.87 -1.61
N PHE A 273 26.01 23.65 -0.32
CA PHE A 273 25.33 22.64 0.47
C PHE A 273 23.82 22.89 0.56
N VAL A 274 23.42 24.14 0.79
CA VAL A 274 22.00 24.56 0.77
C VAL A 274 21.38 24.39 -0.62
N GLU A 275 22.11 24.78 -1.68
CA GLU A 275 21.65 24.56 -3.06
C GLU A 275 21.45 23.06 -3.36
N TYR A 276 22.34 22.21 -2.87
CA TYR A 276 22.24 20.75 -3.02
C TYR A 276 20.97 20.22 -2.36
N ASN A 277 20.73 20.53 -1.07
CA ASN A 277 19.57 20.05 -0.33
C ASN A 277 18.23 20.53 -0.94
N ILE A 278 18.15 21.80 -1.38
CA ILE A 278 16.99 22.34 -2.11
C ILE A 278 16.79 21.60 -3.45
N HIS A 279 17.89 21.27 -4.13
CA HIS A 279 17.82 20.61 -5.43
C HIS A 279 17.26 19.21 -5.31
N ASP A 280 17.60 18.45 -4.25
CA ASP A 280 17.07 17.12 -4.01
C ASP A 280 15.54 17.14 -3.81
N VAL A 281 15.01 18.08 -3.04
CA VAL A 281 13.56 18.31 -2.91
C VAL A 281 12.94 18.70 -4.25
N ARG A 282 13.60 19.56 -5.04
CA ARG A 282 13.14 19.96 -6.36
C ARG A 282 13.05 18.81 -7.35
N LEU A 283 14.00 17.87 -7.30
CA LEU A 283 13.97 16.67 -8.13
C LEU A 283 12.77 15.78 -7.79
N VAL A 284 12.48 15.56 -6.51
CA VAL A 284 11.31 14.77 -6.09
C VAL A 284 10.01 15.43 -6.51
N LYS A 285 9.89 16.76 -6.33
CA LYS A 285 8.73 17.52 -6.79
C LYS A 285 8.53 17.39 -8.30
N ARG A 286 9.58 17.50 -9.10
CA ARG A 286 9.52 17.37 -10.57
C ARG A 286 9.22 15.94 -11.03
N LEU A 287 9.71 14.94 -10.29
CA LEU A 287 9.30 13.55 -10.52
C LEU A 287 7.81 13.39 -10.28
N HIS A 288 7.27 14.00 -9.21
CA HIS A 288 5.84 13.98 -8.94
C HIS A 288 5.04 14.70 -10.03
N ASP A 289 5.47 15.88 -10.48
CA ASP A 289 4.81 16.60 -11.57
C ASP A 289 4.71 15.79 -12.88
N LYS A 290 5.71 14.95 -13.15
CA LYS A 290 5.74 14.11 -14.34
C LYS A 290 4.96 12.81 -14.18
N LEU A 291 5.04 12.17 -13.04
CA LEU A 291 4.61 10.78 -12.83
C LEU A 291 3.32 10.64 -12.04
N ASP A 292 2.97 11.64 -11.26
CA ASP A 292 1.72 11.76 -10.49
C ASP A 292 1.41 10.56 -9.55
N PHE A 293 2.44 9.93 -9.00
CA PHE A 293 2.29 8.70 -8.22
C PHE A 293 1.59 8.89 -6.87
N ILE A 294 1.58 10.10 -6.30
CA ILE A 294 0.82 10.37 -5.07
C ILE A 294 -0.68 10.31 -5.38
N ASP A 295 -1.13 10.91 -6.47
CA ASP A 295 -2.55 10.89 -6.85
C ASP A 295 -2.98 9.50 -7.33
N MET A 296 -2.11 8.77 -8.03
CA MET A 296 -2.36 7.35 -8.33
C MET A 296 -2.53 6.52 -7.06
N ALA A 297 -1.67 6.71 -6.05
CA ALA A 297 -1.77 6.02 -4.77
C ALA A 297 -3.07 6.35 -4.04
N ARG A 298 -3.46 7.61 -4.03
CA ARG A 298 -4.73 8.08 -3.45
C ARG A 298 -5.94 7.47 -4.16
N GLY A 299 -5.94 7.47 -5.50
CA GLY A 299 -7.00 6.85 -6.30
C GLY A 299 -7.20 5.38 -5.95
N VAL A 300 -6.10 4.59 -5.92
CA VAL A 300 -6.14 3.18 -5.51
C VAL A 300 -6.70 3.02 -4.09
N CYS A 301 -6.32 3.90 -3.14
CA CYS A 301 -6.80 3.81 -1.77
C CYS A 301 -8.27 4.24 -1.62
N HIS A 302 -8.76 5.18 -2.42
CA HIS A 302 -10.18 5.55 -2.43
C HIS A 302 -11.05 4.42 -2.95
N VAL A 303 -10.66 3.78 -4.05
CA VAL A 303 -11.33 2.55 -4.55
C VAL A 303 -11.29 1.44 -3.49
N GLY A 304 -10.16 1.29 -2.83
CA GLY A 304 -9.97 0.30 -1.75
C GLY A 304 -10.59 0.67 -0.41
N HIS A 305 -11.03 1.90 -0.19
CA HIS A 305 -11.51 2.41 1.11
C HIS A 305 -10.55 2.10 2.26
N VAL A 306 -9.28 2.43 2.07
CA VAL A 306 -8.18 2.20 3.03
C VAL A 306 -7.37 3.47 3.27
N PRO A 307 -6.65 3.59 4.40
CA PRO A 307 -5.67 4.66 4.59
C PRO A 307 -4.62 4.68 3.46
N TYR A 308 -4.12 5.86 3.08
CA TYR A 308 -3.20 6.00 1.93
C TYR A 308 -1.92 5.18 2.07
N GLU A 309 -1.41 4.99 3.27
CA GLU A 309 -0.23 4.15 3.51
C GLU A 309 -0.47 2.65 3.26
N ASP A 310 -1.71 2.24 3.06
CA ASP A 310 -2.04 0.87 2.68
C ASP A 310 -1.85 0.59 1.19
N VAL A 311 -1.56 1.60 0.36
CA VAL A 311 -1.22 1.45 -1.07
C VAL A 311 -0.07 0.46 -1.30
N TYR A 312 0.89 0.41 -0.39
CA TYR A 312 2.02 -0.52 -0.47
C TYR A 312 1.65 -2.01 -0.23
N PHE A 313 0.40 -2.29 0.08
CA PHE A 313 -0.10 -3.63 0.43
C PHE A 313 -1.35 -3.98 -0.39
N SER A 314 -1.14 -4.58 -1.56
CA SER A 314 -2.23 -4.91 -2.48
C SER A 314 -3.38 -5.70 -1.83
N SER A 315 -3.06 -6.59 -0.87
CA SER A 315 -4.09 -7.32 -0.12
C SER A 315 -5.01 -6.42 0.73
N ARG A 316 -4.58 -5.20 1.09
CA ARG A 316 -5.37 -4.27 1.89
C ARG A 316 -6.41 -3.54 1.06
N TYR A 317 -5.98 -2.88 0.00
CA TYR A 317 -6.92 -2.16 -0.85
C TYR A 317 -7.84 -3.10 -1.64
N LEU A 318 -7.37 -4.29 -2.02
CA LEU A 318 -8.24 -5.32 -2.60
C LEU A 318 -9.28 -5.83 -1.60
N GLU A 319 -8.90 -6.04 -0.33
CA GLU A 319 -9.84 -6.40 0.73
C GLU A 319 -10.95 -5.35 0.88
N GLY A 320 -10.56 -4.07 0.94
CA GLY A 320 -11.52 -2.99 1.09
C GLY A 320 -12.46 -2.86 -0.11
N ALA A 321 -11.95 -2.91 -1.33
CA ALA A 321 -12.75 -2.90 -2.56
C ALA A 321 -13.75 -4.08 -2.61
N ILE A 322 -13.29 -5.29 -2.24
CA ILE A 322 -14.16 -6.48 -2.14
C ILE A 322 -15.26 -6.26 -1.08
N LEU A 323 -14.92 -5.69 0.06
CA LEU A 323 -15.91 -5.42 1.12
C LEU A 323 -16.97 -4.42 0.66
N VAL A 324 -16.60 -3.35 -0.05
CA VAL A 324 -17.54 -2.39 -0.64
C VAL A 324 -18.46 -3.09 -1.64
N TYR A 325 -17.87 -3.83 -2.57
CA TYR A 325 -18.64 -4.57 -3.57
C TYR A 325 -19.65 -5.55 -2.94
N LEU A 326 -19.20 -6.35 -1.97
CA LEU A 326 -20.07 -7.30 -1.27
C LEU A 326 -21.15 -6.60 -0.43
N LYS A 327 -20.81 -5.47 0.21
CA LYS A 327 -21.78 -4.65 0.95
C LYS A 327 -22.91 -4.18 0.03
N ASN A 328 -22.58 -3.71 -1.17
CA ASN A 328 -23.57 -3.28 -2.17
C ASN A 328 -24.48 -4.42 -2.64
N LEU A 329 -23.97 -5.66 -2.62
CA LEU A 329 -24.77 -6.87 -2.90
C LEU A 329 -25.52 -7.41 -1.68
N GLY A 330 -25.38 -6.83 -0.49
CA GLY A 330 -25.94 -7.36 0.76
C GLY A 330 -25.31 -8.69 1.20
N VAL A 331 -24.08 -8.96 0.79
CA VAL A 331 -23.34 -10.21 1.05
C VAL A 331 -22.19 -9.95 2.02
N VAL A 332 -21.92 -10.92 2.90
CA VAL A 332 -20.88 -10.85 3.92
C VAL A 332 -19.70 -11.74 3.53
N ALA A 333 -18.48 -11.19 3.60
CA ALA A 333 -17.24 -11.90 3.30
C ALA A 333 -16.87 -12.92 4.41
N PRO A 334 -16.23 -14.05 4.07
CA PRO A 334 -15.60 -14.91 5.08
C PRO A 334 -14.37 -14.21 5.69
N ASN A 335 -13.97 -14.64 6.89
CA ASN A 335 -12.67 -14.29 7.42
C ASN A 335 -11.56 -14.86 6.55
N LYS A 336 -10.38 -14.24 6.60
CA LYS A 336 -9.16 -14.81 6.02
C LYS A 336 -8.87 -16.16 6.65
N PRO A 337 -8.42 -17.14 5.88
CA PRO A 337 -7.99 -18.40 6.46
C PRO A 337 -6.79 -18.16 7.39
N PRO A 338 -6.69 -18.93 8.50
CA PRO A 338 -5.55 -18.84 9.38
C PRO A 338 -4.27 -19.15 8.59
N ARG A 339 -3.18 -18.43 8.89
CA ARG A 339 -1.87 -18.75 8.32
C ARG A 339 -1.42 -20.11 8.86
N VAL A 340 -1.47 -21.11 8.01
CA VAL A 340 -0.88 -22.40 8.29
C VAL A 340 0.55 -22.36 7.75
N GLU A 341 1.53 -22.73 8.58
CA GLU A 341 2.88 -22.98 8.07
C GLU A 341 2.81 -24.15 7.09
N LYS A 342 2.98 -23.83 5.80
CA LYS A 342 3.02 -24.88 4.78
C LYS A 342 4.31 -25.67 4.94
N LYS A 343 4.20 -26.98 5.08
CA LYS A 343 5.35 -27.87 4.95
C LYS A 343 5.85 -27.80 3.50
N ASP A 344 7.12 -28.10 3.28
CA ASP A 344 7.72 -28.03 1.93
C ASP A 344 6.97 -28.90 0.90
N ASP A 345 6.37 -30.01 1.34
CA ASP A 345 5.53 -30.89 0.51
C ASP A 345 4.17 -30.28 0.10
N ASP A 346 3.74 -29.19 0.74
CA ASP A 346 2.48 -28.49 0.42
C ASP A 346 2.69 -27.33 -0.58
N LYS A 347 3.92 -27.12 -1.07
CA LYS A 347 4.21 -26.12 -2.09
C LYS A 347 3.69 -26.58 -3.44
N PHE A 348 2.89 -25.76 -4.08
CA PHE A 348 2.53 -25.99 -5.48
C PHE A 348 3.78 -25.95 -6.35
N ALA A 349 3.88 -26.88 -7.30
CA ALA A 349 4.89 -26.81 -8.34
C ALA A 349 4.74 -25.47 -9.08
N GLY A 350 5.84 -24.78 -9.30
CA GLY A 350 5.86 -23.57 -10.11
C GLY A 350 5.54 -23.87 -11.59
N ALA A 351 5.54 -22.83 -12.40
CA ALA A 351 5.42 -22.97 -13.85
C ALA A 351 6.55 -23.85 -14.41
N TYR A 352 6.22 -24.68 -15.40
CA TYR A 352 7.25 -25.42 -16.13
C TYR A 352 8.14 -24.46 -16.89
N VAL A 353 9.43 -24.52 -16.66
CA VAL A 353 10.44 -23.79 -17.41
C VAL A 353 11.27 -24.80 -18.20
N GLN A 354 11.14 -24.75 -19.52
CA GLN A 354 11.89 -25.66 -20.40
C GLN A 354 13.40 -25.28 -20.33
N PRO A 355 14.28 -26.26 -20.13
CA PRO A 355 15.72 -26.01 -20.19
C PRO A 355 16.12 -25.43 -21.57
N PRO A 356 17.00 -24.42 -21.59
CA PRO A 356 17.42 -23.79 -22.83
C PRO A 356 18.16 -24.76 -23.75
N GLN A 357 17.81 -24.78 -25.00
CA GLN A 357 18.56 -25.51 -26.03
C GLN A 357 19.79 -24.69 -26.40
N ARG A 358 20.98 -25.20 -26.11
CA ARG A 358 22.24 -24.53 -26.39
C ARG A 358 22.51 -24.51 -27.87
N GLY A 359 22.95 -23.38 -28.43
CA GLY A 359 23.29 -23.23 -29.81
C GLY A 359 22.93 -21.87 -30.39
N LYS A 360 23.27 -21.67 -31.65
CA LYS A 360 22.77 -20.55 -32.46
C LYS A 360 21.49 -20.99 -33.15
N HIS A 361 20.43 -20.21 -32.97
CA HIS A 361 19.13 -20.45 -33.58
C HIS A 361 18.81 -19.29 -34.53
N ASP A 362 18.39 -19.61 -35.75
CA ASP A 362 17.92 -18.64 -36.73
C ASP A 362 16.42 -18.60 -36.70
N TRP A 363 15.83 -17.44 -36.98
CA TRP A 363 14.37 -17.25 -37.06
C TRP A 363 13.63 -17.53 -35.74
N VAL A 364 14.19 -17.06 -34.62
CA VAL A 364 13.53 -17.16 -33.31
C VAL A 364 12.47 -16.07 -33.20
N PHE A 365 11.26 -16.46 -32.79
CA PHE A 365 10.19 -15.53 -32.42
C PHE A 365 9.63 -15.93 -31.06
N ASP A 366 9.16 -14.96 -30.33
CA ASP A 366 8.56 -15.11 -29.01
C ASP A 366 7.09 -14.73 -29.07
N LEU A 367 6.24 -15.51 -28.39
CA LEU A 367 4.82 -15.27 -28.26
C LEU A 367 4.45 -15.28 -26.80
N ASP A 368 3.94 -14.16 -26.31
CA ASP A 368 3.42 -14.03 -24.95
C ASP A 368 1.90 -13.92 -24.94
N ILE A 369 1.27 -14.59 -23.98
CA ILE A 369 -0.18 -14.51 -23.79
C ILE A 369 -0.47 -13.35 -22.81
N THR A 370 -0.98 -12.27 -23.35
CA THR A 370 -1.34 -11.08 -22.56
C THR A 370 -2.29 -11.44 -21.42
N SER A 371 -1.91 -11.07 -20.19
CA SER A 371 -2.71 -11.30 -18.98
C SER A 371 -3.18 -12.75 -18.82
N MET A 372 -2.30 -13.72 -19.03
CA MET A 372 -2.66 -15.15 -19.06
C MET A 372 -3.41 -15.60 -17.79
N TYR A 373 -2.93 -15.26 -16.59
CA TYR A 373 -3.62 -15.67 -15.35
C TYR A 373 -5.01 -15.04 -15.20
N PRO A 374 -5.20 -13.74 -15.35
CA PRO A 374 -6.54 -13.14 -15.38
C PRO A 374 -7.45 -13.78 -16.44
N SER A 375 -6.95 -14.00 -17.64
CA SER A 375 -7.74 -14.63 -18.73
C SER A 375 -8.21 -16.04 -18.38
N VAL A 376 -7.35 -16.87 -17.78
CA VAL A 376 -7.72 -18.22 -17.32
C VAL A 376 -8.74 -18.15 -16.19
N ILE A 377 -8.56 -17.26 -15.21
CA ILE A 377 -9.51 -17.04 -14.11
C ILE A 377 -10.89 -16.65 -14.68
N MET A 378 -10.92 -15.74 -15.64
CA MET A 378 -12.16 -15.30 -16.29
C MET A 378 -12.83 -16.44 -17.09
N SER A 379 -12.07 -17.13 -17.93
CA SER A 379 -12.59 -18.19 -18.80
C SER A 379 -13.18 -19.36 -18.03
N LEU A 380 -12.57 -19.71 -16.90
CA LEU A 380 -13.02 -20.82 -16.07
C LEU A 380 -13.93 -20.38 -14.91
N ASN A 381 -14.19 -19.08 -14.77
CA ASN A 381 -14.97 -18.51 -13.67
C ASN A 381 -14.43 -18.92 -12.29
N ILE A 382 -13.10 -18.87 -12.12
CA ILE A 382 -12.41 -19.29 -10.89
C ILE A 382 -12.68 -18.29 -9.78
N SER A 383 -13.44 -18.74 -8.77
CA SER A 383 -13.67 -17.98 -7.53
C SER A 383 -14.01 -18.95 -6.40
N PRO A 384 -13.76 -18.60 -5.13
CA PRO A 384 -14.06 -19.51 -4.02
C PRO A 384 -15.51 -19.96 -3.97
N GLU A 385 -16.47 -19.09 -4.26
CA GLU A 385 -17.90 -19.38 -4.21
C GLU A 385 -18.45 -20.06 -5.47
N THR A 386 -17.68 -20.07 -6.54
CA THR A 386 -18.04 -20.82 -7.77
C THR A 386 -17.49 -22.23 -7.78
N LYS A 387 -16.55 -22.56 -6.87
CA LYS A 387 -15.99 -23.88 -6.73
C LYS A 387 -17.08 -24.89 -6.30
N MET A 388 -17.28 -25.94 -7.08
CA MET A 388 -18.25 -27.00 -6.81
C MET A 388 -17.64 -28.26 -6.23
N GLY A 389 -16.38 -28.54 -6.55
CA GLY A 389 -15.69 -29.75 -6.14
C GLY A 389 -14.54 -30.11 -7.09
N LYS A 390 -14.14 -31.37 -7.07
CA LYS A 390 -13.00 -31.86 -7.86
C LYS A 390 -13.31 -33.23 -8.48
N ILE A 391 -12.89 -33.42 -9.71
CA ILE A 391 -12.85 -34.72 -10.38
C ILE A 391 -11.51 -35.36 -10.04
N ILE A 392 -11.53 -36.55 -9.43
CA ILE A 392 -10.33 -37.26 -9.00
C ILE A 392 -9.67 -37.95 -10.19
N GLY A 393 -8.36 -37.81 -10.30
CA GLY A 393 -7.60 -38.36 -11.42
C GLY A 393 -8.07 -37.81 -12.77
N TRP A 394 -8.36 -36.49 -12.79
CA TRP A 394 -8.76 -35.80 -14.01
C TRP A 394 -7.58 -35.67 -14.96
N ASP A 395 -7.81 -36.05 -16.22
CA ASP A 395 -6.98 -35.77 -17.36
C ASP A 395 -7.89 -35.32 -18.49
N ALA A 396 -7.66 -34.11 -19.01
CA ALA A 396 -8.51 -33.53 -20.05
C ALA A 396 -8.36 -34.28 -21.40
N GLU A 397 -7.14 -34.78 -21.70
CA GLU A 397 -6.92 -35.50 -22.94
C GLU A 397 -7.57 -36.89 -22.90
N GLU A 398 -7.47 -37.60 -21.78
CA GLU A 398 -8.17 -38.89 -21.57
C GLU A 398 -9.69 -38.72 -21.70
N PHE A 399 -10.23 -37.62 -21.15
CA PHE A 399 -11.66 -37.29 -21.24
C PHE A 399 -12.09 -37.01 -22.70
N ILE A 400 -11.32 -36.20 -23.44
CA ILE A 400 -11.62 -35.86 -24.83
C ILE A 400 -11.52 -37.10 -25.72
N ARG A 401 -10.59 -38.04 -25.44
CA ARG A 401 -10.42 -39.28 -26.24
C ARG A 401 -11.43 -40.35 -25.90
N GLY A 402 -12.09 -40.25 -24.73
CA GLY A 402 -13.02 -41.27 -24.26
C GLY A 402 -12.33 -42.50 -23.68
N ASP A 403 -11.10 -42.35 -23.18
CA ASP A 403 -10.26 -43.47 -22.74
C ASP A 403 -10.66 -43.98 -21.33
N LYS A 404 -11.36 -43.16 -20.55
CA LYS A 404 -11.71 -43.47 -19.15
C LYS A 404 -13.21 -43.68 -18.98
N LYS A 405 -13.60 -44.83 -18.45
CA LYS A 405 -15.00 -45.23 -18.34
C LYS A 405 -15.76 -44.59 -17.17
N THR A 406 -15.07 -44.21 -16.09
CA THR A 406 -15.72 -43.67 -14.88
C THR A 406 -14.89 -42.61 -14.21
N TYR A 407 -15.56 -41.60 -13.66
CA TYR A 407 -14.97 -40.46 -12.96
C TYR A 407 -15.55 -40.32 -11.56
N THR A 408 -14.72 -40.13 -10.55
CA THR A 408 -15.14 -39.92 -9.15
C THR A 408 -15.16 -38.44 -8.85
N LEU A 409 -16.30 -37.90 -8.39
CA LEU A 409 -16.45 -36.54 -7.96
C LEU A 409 -16.35 -36.40 -6.45
N LYS A 410 -15.63 -35.39 -5.97
CA LYS A 410 -15.54 -35.05 -4.55
C LYS A 410 -15.86 -33.59 -4.31
N SER A 411 -16.52 -33.28 -3.19
CA SER A 411 -16.68 -31.93 -2.66
C SER A 411 -16.27 -31.93 -1.19
N ASP A 412 -15.36 -31.04 -0.80
CA ASP A 412 -14.86 -30.92 0.57
C ASP A 412 -14.50 -32.28 1.22
N ASP A 413 -13.69 -33.09 0.54
CA ASP A 413 -13.25 -34.42 0.92
C ASP A 413 -14.34 -35.51 0.98
N LYS A 414 -15.59 -35.18 0.70
CA LYS A 414 -16.68 -36.15 0.59
C LYS A 414 -16.88 -36.59 -0.86
N GLU A 415 -16.99 -37.90 -1.07
CA GLU A 415 -17.34 -38.47 -2.36
C GLU A 415 -18.80 -38.10 -2.68
N MET A 416 -19.01 -37.41 -3.81
CA MET A 416 -20.34 -37.04 -4.31
C MET A 416 -20.97 -38.15 -5.17
N GLY A 417 -20.14 -38.98 -5.79
CA GLY A 417 -20.58 -40.07 -6.65
C GLY A 417 -19.57 -40.42 -7.73
N LYS A 418 -19.90 -41.44 -8.51
CA LYS A 418 -19.16 -41.86 -9.69
C LYS A 418 -20.06 -41.71 -10.90
N LEU A 419 -19.53 -41.09 -11.96
CA LEU A 419 -20.22 -40.88 -13.22
C LEU A 419 -19.47 -41.60 -14.35
N THR A 420 -20.20 -42.12 -15.30
CA THR A 420 -19.64 -42.51 -16.60
C THR A 420 -19.22 -41.30 -17.38
N GLU A 421 -18.44 -41.45 -18.44
CA GLU A 421 -18.03 -40.32 -19.31
C GLU A 421 -19.22 -39.55 -19.85
N ALA A 422 -20.24 -40.27 -20.34
CA ALA A 422 -21.46 -39.66 -20.87
C ALA A 422 -22.22 -38.86 -19.81
N GLU A 423 -22.42 -39.46 -18.63
CA GLU A 423 -23.07 -38.78 -17.50
C GLU A 423 -22.26 -37.55 -17.00
N LEU A 424 -20.92 -37.64 -17.02
CA LEU A 424 -20.08 -36.51 -16.66
C LEU A 424 -20.20 -35.38 -17.67
N LYS A 425 -20.21 -35.71 -18.98
CA LYS A 425 -20.39 -34.73 -20.03
C LYS A 425 -21.74 -34.01 -19.93
N ASP A 426 -22.82 -34.79 -19.77
CA ASP A 426 -24.16 -34.23 -19.53
C ASP A 426 -24.23 -33.37 -18.27
N PHE A 427 -23.54 -33.79 -17.19
CA PHE A 427 -23.46 -33.00 -15.96
C PHE A 427 -22.74 -31.67 -16.16
N LEU A 428 -21.60 -31.67 -16.84
CA LEU A 428 -20.84 -30.46 -17.12
C LEU A 428 -21.62 -29.47 -18.00
N ASP A 429 -22.25 -29.96 -19.08
CA ASP A 429 -23.00 -29.14 -20.04
C ASP A 429 -24.29 -28.57 -19.41
N ASN A 430 -25.09 -29.43 -18.76
CA ASN A 430 -26.39 -29.02 -18.19
C ASN A 430 -26.23 -28.05 -17.01
N ASN A 431 -25.16 -28.17 -16.25
CA ASN A 431 -24.88 -27.29 -15.09
C ASN A 431 -23.94 -26.13 -15.44
N LYS A 432 -23.52 -25.98 -16.68
CA LYS A 432 -22.56 -24.97 -17.13
C LYS A 432 -21.31 -24.94 -16.25
N VAL A 433 -20.64 -26.09 -16.14
CA VAL A 433 -19.46 -26.28 -15.30
C VAL A 433 -18.20 -26.22 -16.15
N SER A 434 -17.26 -25.39 -15.78
CA SER A 434 -15.89 -25.39 -16.29
C SER A 434 -14.99 -26.28 -15.40
N VAL A 435 -13.97 -26.90 -15.99
CA VAL A 435 -13.03 -27.76 -15.28
C VAL A 435 -11.61 -27.29 -15.53
N SER A 436 -10.88 -27.02 -14.47
CA SER A 436 -9.45 -26.67 -14.54
C SER A 436 -8.59 -27.89 -14.79
N SER A 437 -7.35 -27.70 -15.24
CA SER A 437 -6.40 -28.77 -15.55
C SER A 437 -6.16 -29.76 -14.40
N ASN A 438 -6.28 -29.32 -13.16
CA ASN A 438 -6.17 -30.15 -11.97
C ASN A 438 -7.50 -30.79 -11.53
N GLY A 439 -8.55 -30.70 -12.35
CA GLY A 439 -9.85 -31.33 -12.13
C GLY A 439 -10.81 -30.57 -11.21
N VAL A 440 -10.49 -29.34 -10.80
CA VAL A 440 -11.42 -28.55 -9.99
C VAL A 440 -12.54 -28.00 -10.89
N MET A 441 -13.77 -28.17 -10.43
CA MET A 441 -15.00 -27.76 -11.12
C MET A 441 -15.48 -26.42 -10.60
N TYR A 442 -15.85 -25.52 -11.54
CA TYR A 442 -16.40 -24.20 -11.24
C TYR A 442 -17.72 -24.01 -12.00
N ARG A 443 -18.74 -23.50 -11.33
CA ARG A 443 -20.03 -23.17 -11.96
C ARG A 443 -19.92 -21.88 -12.78
N SER A 444 -20.59 -21.81 -13.92
CA SER A 444 -20.60 -20.62 -14.79
C SER A 444 -21.99 -19.99 -14.92
N ASP A 445 -22.98 -20.46 -14.16
CA ASP A 445 -24.33 -19.88 -14.11
C ASP A 445 -24.39 -18.60 -13.23
N LYS A 446 -23.37 -18.35 -12.43
CA LYS A 446 -23.19 -17.16 -11.59
C LYS A 446 -21.78 -16.63 -11.78
N LYS A 447 -21.63 -15.31 -12.03
CA LYS A 447 -20.33 -14.66 -12.14
C LYS A 447 -19.59 -14.72 -10.78
N GLY A 448 -18.34 -15.15 -10.80
CA GLY A 448 -17.51 -15.22 -9.61
C GLY A 448 -17.03 -13.85 -9.15
N LEU A 449 -16.84 -13.68 -7.83
CA LEU A 449 -16.39 -12.44 -7.21
C LEU A 449 -15.06 -11.92 -7.78
N ILE A 450 -14.09 -12.82 -8.01
CA ILE A 450 -12.77 -12.43 -8.54
C ILE A 450 -12.87 -11.83 -9.94
N LEU A 451 -13.90 -12.18 -10.72
CA LEU A 451 -14.09 -11.65 -12.08
C LEU A 451 -14.61 -10.21 -12.11
N VAL A 452 -15.26 -9.76 -11.07
CA VAL A 452 -15.86 -8.42 -11.04
C VAL A 452 -14.78 -7.36 -10.95
N GLY A 453 -13.74 -7.60 -10.14
CA GLY A 453 -12.59 -6.69 -10.02
C GLY A 453 -11.71 -6.60 -11.28
N SER A 454 -11.91 -7.47 -12.30
CA SER A 454 -11.10 -7.50 -13.51
C SER A 454 -11.78 -6.92 -14.76
N THR A 455 -13.06 -6.53 -14.66
CA THR A 455 -13.85 -6.06 -15.82
C THR A 455 -14.23 -4.58 -15.76
N GLU A 456 -13.90 -3.87 -14.69
CA GLU A 456 -14.17 -2.45 -14.50
C GLU A 456 -12.88 -1.60 -14.43
N SER A 457 -11.72 -2.16 -14.85
CA SER A 457 -10.45 -1.43 -14.95
C SER A 457 -10.19 -0.99 -16.38
#